data_c5f2a585e11c4894b89a9d5c1e934f8a
#
_entry.id   c5f2a585e11c4894b89a9d5c1e934f8a
#
_cell.length_a   1.000
_cell.length_b   1.000
_cell.length_c   1.000
_cell.angle_alpha   90.00
_cell.angle_beta   90.00
_cell.angle_gamma   90.00
#
_symmetry.space_group_name_H-M   'P 1'
#
loop_
_entity.id
_entity.type
_entity.pdbx_description
1 polymer ?
#
loop_
_entity_poly.entity_id
_entity_poly.type
_entity_poly.pdbx_seq_one_letter_code
_entity_poly.pdbx_strand_id
1 'polypeptide(L)'
;MSRYSVEDIYCYPGSSVLSNKLGLKDQDQLDQYEAEITALRLVELQEKPIKGHFDLDHLKKLHFHIFQDVYDWAGEIRTVDISRGASRFAHAQYIESAAKTLFVNLKKENELKGLGVDDFSLRAAHYLSEINVLHPFREFMRKSRFK
;
A
#
# COMPACT_ATOMS: atom_id res chain seq x y z
N MET A 1 24.53 -2.79 -12.82
CA MET A 1 24.67 -2.86 -11.36
C MET A 1 24.78 -1.46 -10.80
N SER A 2 23.81 -1.05 -10.03
CA SER A 2 23.88 0.23 -9.36
C SER A 2 24.96 0.17 -8.26
N ARG A 3 25.99 0.98 -8.40
CA ARG A 3 27.04 1.11 -7.38
C ARG A 3 26.53 1.80 -6.10
N TYR A 4 25.27 2.21 -6.09
CA TYR A 4 24.66 3.01 -5.04
C TYR A 4 23.33 2.40 -4.57
N SER A 5 23.22 1.07 -4.58
CA SER A 5 22.09 0.46 -3.89
C SER A 5 22.26 0.71 -2.41
N VAL A 6 21.60 1.76 -1.93
CA VAL A 6 21.36 1.91 -0.51
C VAL A 6 20.68 0.60 -0.08
N GLU A 7 21.28 -0.09 0.87
CA GLU A 7 20.71 -1.32 1.39
C GLU A 7 19.27 -1.02 1.84
N ASP A 8 18.30 -1.73 1.27
CA ASP A 8 16.89 -1.53 1.62
C ASP A 8 16.63 -2.10 3.00
N ILE A 9 16.39 -1.22 3.97
CA ILE A 9 16.15 -1.61 5.36
C ILE A 9 14.95 -2.53 5.56
N TYR A 10 14.06 -2.60 4.56
CA TYR A 10 12.87 -3.47 4.61
C TYR A 10 13.16 -4.90 4.16
N CYS A 11 14.33 -5.15 3.58
CA CYS A 11 14.72 -6.47 3.10
C CYS A 11 15.71 -7.14 4.04
N TYR A 12 15.77 -8.48 3.99
CA TYR A 12 16.86 -9.21 4.66
C TYR A 12 18.21 -8.80 4.05
N PRO A 13 19.28 -8.73 4.88
CA PRO A 13 20.61 -8.36 4.38
C PRO A 13 21.04 -9.21 3.19
N GLY A 14 21.48 -8.56 2.11
CA GLY A 14 21.92 -9.23 0.89
C GLY A 14 20.82 -9.90 0.08
N SER A 15 19.57 -9.55 0.33
CA SER A 15 18.40 -10.17 -0.32
C SER A 15 17.43 -9.10 -0.83
N SER A 16 16.61 -9.47 -1.79
CA SER A 16 15.47 -8.67 -2.25
C SER A 16 14.16 -9.08 -1.56
N VAL A 17 14.21 -10.07 -0.66
CA VAL A 17 13.04 -10.54 0.07
C VAL A 17 12.76 -9.63 1.27
N LEU A 18 11.53 -9.13 1.37
CA LEU A 18 11.10 -8.28 2.47
C LEU A 18 11.16 -9.05 3.79
N SER A 19 11.71 -8.42 4.82
CA SER A 19 11.69 -8.95 6.18
C SER A 19 10.24 -9.15 6.61
N ASN A 20 9.96 -10.29 7.24
CA ASN A 20 8.59 -10.65 7.60
C ASN A 20 8.55 -11.39 8.94
N LYS A 21 7.38 -11.42 9.53
CA LYS A 21 7.19 -11.97 10.88
C LYS A 21 7.43 -13.47 11.00
N LEU A 22 7.33 -14.21 9.88
CA LEU A 22 7.59 -15.65 9.87
C LEU A 22 9.05 -16.01 9.58
N GLY A 23 9.89 -15.03 9.27
CA GLY A 23 11.27 -15.28 8.90
C GLY A 23 11.43 -15.99 7.57
N LEU A 24 10.46 -15.87 6.66
CA LEU A 24 10.51 -16.49 5.34
C LEU A 24 11.49 -15.74 4.46
N LYS A 25 12.47 -16.46 3.93
CA LYS A 25 13.51 -15.90 3.05
C LYS A 25 13.35 -16.34 1.60
N ASP A 26 12.44 -17.26 1.34
CA ASP A 26 12.06 -17.69 -0.01
C ASP A 26 10.92 -16.81 -0.50
N GLN A 27 11.09 -16.17 -1.67
CA GLN A 27 10.11 -15.24 -2.19
C GLN A 27 8.76 -15.90 -2.47
N ASP A 28 8.77 -17.12 -3.01
CA ASP A 28 7.52 -17.82 -3.33
C ASP A 28 6.75 -18.21 -2.08
N GLN A 29 7.42 -18.62 -1.02
CA GLN A 29 6.79 -18.91 0.26
C GLN A 29 6.19 -17.65 0.88
N LEU A 30 6.91 -16.54 0.84
CA LEU A 30 6.41 -15.27 1.34
C LEU A 30 5.17 -14.81 0.55
N ASP A 31 5.22 -14.91 -0.78
CA ASP A 31 4.10 -14.53 -1.64
C ASP A 31 2.86 -15.34 -1.33
N GLN A 32 3.02 -16.64 -1.13
CA GLN A 32 1.91 -17.53 -0.81
C GLN A 32 1.30 -17.20 0.55
N TYR A 33 2.13 -17.04 1.57
CA TYR A 33 1.66 -16.68 2.91
C TYR A 33 0.96 -15.33 2.92
N GLU A 34 1.57 -14.32 2.29
CA GLU A 34 0.98 -12.99 2.20
C GLU A 34 -0.39 -13.04 1.52
N ALA A 35 -0.50 -13.76 0.39
CA ALA A 35 -1.76 -13.87 -0.34
C ALA A 35 -2.87 -14.49 0.51
N GLU A 36 -2.55 -15.55 1.24
CA GLU A 36 -3.53 -16.27 2.07
C GLU A 36 -3.99 -15.42 3.26
N ILE A 37 -3.04 -14.86 4.00
CA ILE A 37 -3.40 -14.13 5.23
C ILE A 37 -4.05 -12.77 4.93
N THR A 38 -3.60 -12.08 3.88
CA THR A 38 -4.22 -10.81 3.51
C THR A 38 -5.64 -11.02 2.97
N ALA A 39 -5.91 -12.14 2.29
CA ALA A 39 -7.26 -12.48 1.85
C ALA A 39 -8.20 -12.63 3.04
N LEU A 40 -7.77 -13.31 4.10
CA LEU A 40 -8.56 -13.45 5.33
C LEU A 40 -8.83 -12.09 5.98
N ARG A 41 -7.82 -11.23 6.05
CA ARG A 41 -7.98 -9.89 6.62
C ARG A 41 -8.92 -9.01 5.79
N LEU A 42 -8.89 -9.14 4.46
CA LEU A 42 -9.82 -8.43 3.59
C LEU A 42 -11.28 -8.88 3.80
N VAL A 43 -11.51 -10.18 4.01
CA VAL A 43 -12.84 -10.70 4.35
C VAL A 43 -13.33 -10.08 5.67
N GLU A 44 -12.48 -10.00 6.68
CA GLU A 44 -12.85 -9.35 7.94
C GLU A 44 -13.26 -7.89 7.73
N LEU A 45 -12.55 -7.16 6.85
CA LEU A 45 -12.89 -5.77 6.54
C LEU A 45 -14.23 -5.64 5.81
N GLN A 46 -14.58 -6.61 4.97
CA GLN A 46 -15.89 -6.63 4.32
C GLN A 46 -17.01 -6.85 5.31
N GLU A 47 -16.81 -7.73 6.29
CA GLU A 47 -17.80 -8.02 7.32
C GLU A 47 -17.90 -6.92 8.36
N LYS A 48 -16.75 -6.34 8.75
CA LYS A 48 -16.66 -5.30 9.76
C LYS A 48 -15.71 -4.22 9.31
N PRO A 49 -16.17 -3.24 8.52
CA PRO A 49 -15.34 -2.15 8.05
C PRO A 49 -14.75 -1.33 9.20
N ILE A 50 -13.51 -0.89 9.04
CA ILE A 50 -12.88 0.03 9.97
C ILE A 50 -13.42 1.43 9.72
N LYS A 51 -14.01 2.04 10.74
CA LYS A 51 -14.52 3.39 10.66
C LYS A 51 -13.37 4.40 10.68
N GLY A 52 -13.50 5.44 9.89
CA GLY A 52 -12.51 6.50 9.81
C GLY A 52 -13.05 7.68 9.01
N HIS A 53 -12.17 8.64 8.74
CA HIS A 53 -12.53 9.91 8.11
C HIS A 53 -12.10 10.02 6.65
N PHE A 54 -11.76 8.91 5.99
CA PHE A 54 -11.21 8.89 4.64
C PHE A 54 -10.03 9.84 4.50
N ASP A 55 -9.07 9.68 5.38
CA ASP A 55 -7.82 10.44 5.43
C ASP A 55 -6.61 9.49 5.46
N LEU A 56 -5.42 10.04 5.59
CA LEU A 56 -4.20 9.24 5.65
C LEU A 56 -4.20 8.28 6.84
N ASP A 57 -4.67 8.72 7.99
CA ASP A 57 -4.75 7.85 9.18
C ASP A 57 -5.66 6.66 8.93
N HIS A 58 -6.78 6.86 8.25
CA HIS A 58 -7.69 5.78 7.87
C HIS A 58 -7.00 4.79 6.94
N LEU A 59 -6.28 5.28 5.92
CA LEU A 59 -5.52 4.44 5.00
C LEU A 59 -4.46 3.62 5.74
N LYS A 60 -3.75 4.23 6.68
CA LYS A 60 -2.75 3.55 7.51
C LYS A 60 -3.36 2.44 8.37
N LYS A 61 -4.53 2.69 8.94
CA LYS A 61 -5.25 1.67 9.73
C LYS A 61 -5.69 0.49 8.87
N LEU A 62 -6.18 0.76 7.66
CA LEU A 62 -6.55 -0.30 6.71
C LEU A 62 -5.33 -1.13 6.33
N HIS A 63 -4.23 -0.49 6.02
CA HIS A 63 -2.99 -1.19 5.67
C HIS A 63 -2.49 -2.03 6.85
N PHE A 64 -2.49 -1.48 8.05
CA PHE A 64 -2.11 -2.23 9.25
C PHE A 64 -2.97 -3.49 9.41
N HIS A 65 -4.28 -3.35 9.28
CA HIS A 65 -5.20 -4.49 9.44
C HIS A 65 -4.88 -5.61 8.44
N ILE A 66 -4.63 -5.24 7.19
CA ILE A 66 -4.38 -6.21 6.12
C ILE A 66 -3.03 -6.92 6.29
N PHE A 67 -1.99 -6.19 6.68
CA PHE A 67 -0.61 -6.69 6.68
C PHE A 67 -0.03 -6.97 8.07
N GLN A 68 -0.81 -6.84 9.12
CA GLN A 68 -0.32 -6.97 10.50
C GLN A 68 0.35 -8.31 10.82
N ASP A 69 0.00 -9.36 10.11
CA ASP A 69 0.56 -10.70 10.34
C ASP A 69 1.85 -10.95 9.55
N VAL A 70 2.15 -10.09 8.59
CA VAL A 70 3.25 -10.31 7.64
C VAL A 70 4.45 -9.42 7.95
N TYR A 71 4.20 -8.13 8.18
CA TYR A 71 5.27 -7.14 8.30
C TYR A 71 5.17 -6.35 9.61
N ASP A 72 6.32 -6.14 10.25
CA ASP A 72 6.39 -5.31 11.46
C ASP A 72 6.06 -3.85 11.19
N TRP A 73 6.30 -3.40 9.96
CA TRP A 73 6.05 -2.02 9.52
C TRP A 73 4.64 -1.83 8.90
N ALA A 74 3.74 -2.80 9.07
CA ALA A 74 2.37 -2.68 8.59
C ALA A 74 1.73 -1.39 9.13
N GLY A 75 1.09 -0.62 8.23
CA GLY A 75 0.46 0.66 8.58
C GLY A 75 1.41 1.85 8.65
N GLU A 76 2.70 1.65 8.42
CA GLU A 76 3.71 2.72 8.42
C GLU A 76 4.07 3.12 6.99
N ILE A 77 4.16 4.43 6.77
CA ILE A 77 4.60 4.95 5.47
C ILE A 77 6.08 4.62 5.28
N ARG A 78 6.45 4.19 4.07
CA ARG A 78 7.83 3.87 3.74
C ARG A 78 8.76 5.08 3.92
N THR A 79 9.99 4.80 4.31
CA THR A 79 11.03 5.80 4.52
C THR A 79 12.11 5.77 3.44
N VAL A 80 11.97 4.90 2.44
CA VAL A 80 12.93 4.77 1.35
C VAL A 80 12.25 5.05 0.01
N ASP A 81 13.02 5.58 -0.93
CA ASP A 81 12.56 5.77 -2.31
C ASP A 81 12.57 4.43 -3.02
N ILE A 82 11.53 4.16 -3.81
CA ILE A 82 11.38 2.90 -4.52
C ILE A 82 11.01 3.14 -5.97
N SER A 83 11.33 2.16 -6.80
CA SER A 83 10.93 2.13 -8.19
C SER A 83 10.63 0.69 -8.60
N ARG A 84 9.85 0.53 -9.67
CA ARG A 84 9.54 -0.78 -10.22
C ARG A 84 9.67 -0.72 -11.73
N GLY A 85 10.73 -1.37 -12.27
CA GLY A 85 11.08 -1.24 -13.68
C GLY A 85 11.36 0.21 -14.03
N ALA A 86 10.67 0.74 -15.04
CA ALA A 86 10.77 2.14 -15.46
C ALA A 86 9.89 3.08 -14.62
N SER A 87 9.01 2.53 -13.76
CA SER A 87 8.11 3.32 -12.94
C SER A 87 8.82 3.82 -11.69
N ARG A 88 8.76 5.13 -11.47
CA ARG A 88 9.22 5.76 -10.24
C ARG A 88 8.03 6.23 -9.44
N PHE A 89 8.07 5.95 -8.14
CA PHE A 89 7.05 6.39 -7.22
C PHE A 89 7.49 7.66 -6.51
N ALA A 90 6.60 8.31 -5.79
CA ALA A 90 6.89 9.53 -5.07
C ALA A 90 8.08 9.35 -4.12
N HIS A 91 8.92 10.38 -3.97
CA HIS A 91 9.97 10.36 -2.96
C HIS A 91 9.36 10.25 -1.57
N ALA A 92 9.97 9.42 -0.72
CA ALA A 92 9.45 9.13 0.62
C ALA A 92 9.15 10.40 1.42
N GLN A 93 10.01 11.41 1.32
CA GLN A 93 9.86 12.67 2.05
C GLN A 93 8.60 13.47 1.68
N TYR A 94 8.01 13.23 0.51
CA TYR A 94 6.83 13.95 0.03
C TYR A 94 5.52 13.18 0.18
N ILE A 95 5.58 11.91 0.57
CA ILE A 95 4.39 11.04 0.61
C ILE A 95 3.32 11.62 1.52
N GLU A 96 3.69 12.01 2.73
CA GLU A 96 2.72 12.48 3.72
C GLU A 96 1.99 13.74 3.26
N SER A 97 2.73 14.73 2.75
CA SER A 97 2.13 15.98 2.28
C SER A 97 1.27 15.76 1.04
N ALA A 98 1.73 14.93 0.09
CA ALA A 98 0.95 14.62 -1.11
C ALA A 98 -0.32 13.84 -0.78
N ALA A 99 -0.25 12.90 0.17
CA ALA A 99 -1.42 12.16 0.62
C ALA A 99 -2.44 13.08 1.30
N LYS A 100 -1.98 13.99 2.14
CA LYS A 100 -2.87 14.96 2.79
C LYS A 100 -3.62 15.82 1.77
N THR A 101 -2.93 16.29 0.74
CA THR A 101 -3.54 17.06 -0.36
C THR A 101 -4.59 16.22 -1.08
N LEU A 102 -4.27 14.97 -1.37
CA LEU A 102 -5.19 14.06 -2.04
C LEU A 102 -6.49 13.86 -1.24
N PHE A 103 -6.38 13.63 0.06
CA PHE A 103 -7.54 13.41 0.91
C PHE A 103 -8.34 14.70 1.18
N VAL A 104 -7.69 15.87 1.20
CA VAL A 104 -8.39 17.16 1.23
C VAL A 104 -9.24 17.31 -0.04
N ASN A 105 -8.71 16.98 -1.19
CA ASN A 105 -9.45 17.02 -2.45
C ASN A 105 -10.63 16.05 -2.45
N LEU A 106 -10.45 14.85 -1.90
CA LEU A 106 -11.53 13.88 -1.77
C LEU A 106 -12.70 14.46 -0.91
N LYS A 107 -12.38 15.16 0.17
CA LYS A 107 -13.39 15.80 1.00
C LYS A 107 -14.11 16.92 0.27
N LYS A 108 -13.42 17.68 -0.56
CA LYS A 108 -14.03 18.73 -1.40
C LYS A 108 -15.03 18.14 -2.40
N GLU A 109 -14.84 16.89 -2.82
CA GLU A 109 -15.77 16.15 -3.65
C GLU A 109 -16.81 15.36 -2.83
N ASN A 110 -17.02 15.74 -1.57
CA ASN A 110 -17.98 15.09 -0.65
C ASN A 110 -17.73 13.59 -0.48
N GLU A 111 -16.47 13.16 -0.53
CA GLU A 111 -16.06 11.75 -0.42
C GLU A 111 -16.77 10.86 -1.46
N LEU A 112 -17.08 11.44 -2.61
CA LEU A 112 -17.78 10.84 -3.75
C LEU A 112 -19.20 10.37 -3.42
N LYS A 113 -19.80 10.87 -2.35
CA LYS A 113 -21.18 10.55 -1.98
C LYS A 113 -22.15 11.20 -2.96
N GLY A 114 -23.25 10.50 -3.23
CA GLY A 114 -24.32 11.02 -4.07
C GLY A 114 -24.06 10.97 -5.57
N LEU A 115 -22.93 10.43 -6.00
CA LEU A 115 -22.63 10.26 -7.43
C LEU A 115 -23.32 9.03 -8.00
N GLY A 116 -23.72 9.10 -9.29
CA GLY A 116 -24.14 7.93 -10.03
C GLY A 116 -22.99 6.95 -10.23
N VAL A 117 -23.30 5.73 -10.67
CA VAL A 117 -22.31 4.65 -10.80
C VAL A 117 -21.15 5.05 -11.71
N ASP A 118 -21.45 5.66 -12.86
CA ASP A 118 -20.41 6.02 -13.84
C ASP A 118 -19.48 7.11 -13.30
N ASP A 119 -20.04 8.17 -12.74
CA ASP A 119 -19.24 9.26 -12.18
C ASP A 119 -18.45 8.80 -10.97
N PHE A 120 -19.05 7.99 -10.10
CA PHE A 120 -18.37 7.40 -8.96
C PHE A 120 -17.17 6.56 -9.42
N SER A 121 -17.37 5.70 -10.43
CA SER A 121 -16.31 4.82 -10.92
C SER A 121 -15.14 5.62 -11.50
N LEU A 122 -15.42 6.67 -12.27
CA LEU A 122 -14.38 7.53 -12.84
C LEU A 122 -13.58 8.25 -11.75
N ARG A 123 -14.28 8.83 -10.77
CA ARG A 123 -13.60 9.58 -9.71
C ARG A 123 -12.86 8.66 -8.74
N ALA A 124 -13.42 7.51 -8.41
CA ALA A 124 -12.74 6.51 -7.58
C ALA A 124 -11.46 6.02 -8.28
N ALA A 125 -11.53 5.73 -9.57
CA ALA A 125 -10.36 5.33 -10.35
C ALA A 125 -9.27 6.40 -10.35
N HIS A 126 -9.64 7.69 -10.42
CA HIS A 126 -8.70 8.79 -10.31
C HIS A 126 -7.95 8.74 -8.97
N TYR A 127 -8.66 8.65 -7.85
CA TYR A 127 -8.02 8.61 -6.53
C TYR A 127 -7.17 7.37 -6.32
N LEU A 128 -7.63 6.21 -6.78
CA LEU A 128 -6.85 4.99 -6.70
C LEU A 128 -5.56 5.08 -7.52
N SER A 129 -5.61 5.69 -8.71
CA SER A 129 -4.41 5.87 -9.52
C SER A 129 -3.42 6.85 -8.88
N GLU A 130 -3.91 7.90 -8.23
CA GLU A 130 -3.06 8.84 -7.49
C GLU A 130 -2.37 8.15 -6.31
N ILE A 131 -3.09 7.30 -5.57
CA ILE A 131 -2.52 6.52 -4.47
C ILE A 131 -1.47 5.54 -5.02
N ASN A 132 -1.72 4.91 -6.16
CA ASN A 132 -0.76 4.01 -6.79
C ASN A 132 0.54 4.73 -7.20
N VAL A 133 0.45 5.96 -7.71
CA VAL A 133 1.64 6.77 -8.04
C VAL A 133 2.40 7.14 -6.78
N LEU A 134 1.71 7.48 -5.71
CA LEU A 134 2.32 7.74 -4.41
C LEU A 134 3.02 6.51 -3.86
N HIS A 135 2.40 5.36 -3.96
CA HIS A 135 2.86 4.08 -3.41
C HIS A 135 3.38 4.25 -1.98
N PRO A 136 2.48 4.59 -1.03
CA PRO A 136 2.91 5.03 0.31
C PRO A 136 3.54 3.94 1.17
N PHE A 137 3.29 2.67 0.87
CA PHE A 137 3.79 1.54 1.64
C PHE A 137 4.86 0.78 0.87
N ARG A 138 5.73 0.05 1.58
CA ARG A 138 6.92 -0.54 0.95
C ARG A 138 6.64 -1.73 0.04
N GLU A 139 5.65 -2.57 0.37
CA GLU A 139 5.39 -3.79 -0.38
C GLU A 139 4.75 -3.51 -1.75
N PHE A 140 4.98 -4.44 -2.69
CA PHE A 140 4.33 -4.44 -4.00
C PHE A 140 3.34 -5.58 -4.07
N MET A 141 2.12 -5.30 -4.57
CA MET A 141 1.18 -6.35 -4.93
C MET A 141 1.61 -6.97 -6.25
N ARG A 142 1.68 -8.30 -6.30
CA ARG A 142 2.12 -8.98 -7.50
C ARG A 142 1.00 -9.14 -8.51
N LYS A 143 1.29 -8.80 -9.78
CA LYS A 143 0.31 -8.88 -10.87
C LYS A 143 -0.23 -10.29 -11.12
N SER A 144 0.57 -11.33 -10.87
CA SER A 144 0.17 -12.71 -11.09
C SER A 144 -1.03 -13.17 -10.24
N ARG A 145 -1.36 -12.42 -9.20
CA ARG A 145 -2.49 -12.73 -8.31
C ARG A 145 -3.83 -12.25 -8.83
N PHE A 146 -3.83 -11.46 -9.89
CA PHE A 146 -5.03 -10.83 -10.43
C PHE A 146 -5.38 -11.30 -11.84
N LYS A 147 -4.81 -12.42 -12.25
CA LYS A 147 -5.18 -13.04 -13.52
C LYS A 147 -6.41 -13.90 -13.38
#